data_1ca5af5a3de3ef207a6e4f62737e907d
#
_entry.id   1ca5af5a3de3ef207a6e4f62737e907d
#
_cell.length_a   1.000
_cell.length_b   1.000
_cell.length_c   1.000
_cell.angle_alpha   90.00
_cell.angle_beta   90.00
_cell.angle_gamma   90.00
#
_symmetry.space_group_name_H-M   'P 1'
#
loop_
_entity.id
_entity.type
_entity.pdbx_description
1 polymer ?
#
loop_
_entity_poly.entity_id
_entity_poly.type
_entity_poly.pdbx_seq_one_letter_code
_entity_poly.pdbx_strand_id
1 'polypeptide(L)'
;ESFDAFLATFTAEKRKKAKRERRRVAEAGIEFDTLHGGDMDDARWDAVYPFYADTFYRHGHEPYLNLDFFKRLAASMPDRIMLKVARIGRTPIAVAIFFVGSDALFGRYWGAGGNYHSLHFETCYYQGIEYCIDKKLQRFEPGTQGEHKVPRGFVPTLMSSAHFVADPRFAAAIRDFAAREARGVDSYAAAVNEHVPYHRAPDEELQL
;
A
#
# COMPACT_ATOMS: atom_id res chain seq x y z
N GLU A 1 -0.74 -4.16 20.75
CA GLU A 1 -0.02 -2.92 20.44
C GLU A 1 -1.00 -1.90 19.85
N SER A 2 -0.68 -0.60 19.95
CA SER A 2 -1.51 0.48 19.38
C SER A 2 -0.76 1.18 18.25
N PHE A 3 -1.47 1.98 17.45
CA PHE A 3 -0.83 2.81 16.42
C PHE A 3 0.14 3.85 17.03
N ASP A 4 -0.17 4.38 18.21
CA ASP A 4 0.77 5.26 18.92
C ASP A 4 2.03 4.53 19.39
N ALA A 5 1.92 3.27 19.81
CA ALA A 5 3.07 2.43 20.12
C ALA A 5 3.91 2.15 18.87
N PHE A 6 3.28 1.88 17.73
CA PHE A 6 3.98 1.78 16.44
C PHE A 6 4.72 3.08 16.10
N LEU A 7 4.07 4.24 16.21
CA LEU A 7 4.72 5.52 15.97
C LEU A 7 5.84 5.85 16.97
N ALA A 8 5.81 5.28 18.18
CA ALA A 8 6.88 5.46 19.17
C ALA A 8 8.20 4.84 18.73
N THR A 9 8.19 3.85 17.83
CA THR A 9 9.40 3.25 17.23
C THR A 9 10.10 4.18 16.23
N PHE A 10 9.40 5.25 15.77
CA PHE A 10 9.95 6.20 14.79
C PHE A 10 10.82 7.27 15.45
N THR A 11 11.80 7.76 14.72
CA THR A 11 12.52 8.99 15.09
C THR A 11 11.54 10.14 15.29
N ALA A 12 11.89 11.12 16.14
CA ALA A 12 11.02 12.23 16.50
C ALA A 12 10.52 13.01 15.27
N GLU A 13 11.38 13.22 14.28
CA GLU A 13 11.06 13.91 13.03
C GLU A 13 10.01 13.15 12.20
N LYS A 14 10.23 11.86 11.97
CA LYS A 14 9.36 11.00 11.16
C LYS A 14 8.00 10.80 11.84
N ARG A 15 8.00 10.59 13.17
CA ARG A 15 6.78 10.54 13.98
C ARG A 15 5.97 11.84 13.91
N LYS A 16 6.63 13.01 14.02
CA LYS A 16 5.98 14.31 13.88
C LYS A 16 5.36 14.50 12.49
N LYS A 17 6.06 14.03 11.43
CA LYS A 17 5.56 14.08 10.05
C LYS A 17 4.31 13.22 9.89
N ALA A 18 4.33 11.96 10.34
CA ALA A 18 3.18 11.06 10.27
C ALA A 18 1.96 11.63 11.01
N LYS A 19 2.13 12.10 12.26
CA LYS A 19 1.06 12.75 13.04
C LYS A 19 0.50 14.00 12.35
N ARG A 20 1.33 14.79 11.68
CA ARG A 20 0.88 15.97 10.92
C ARG A 20 0.09 15.58 9.68
N GLU A 21 0.50 14.55 8.94
CA GLU A 21 -0.21 14.06 7.75
C GLU A 21 -1.62 13.58 8.14
N ARG A 22 -1.73 12.76 9.18
CA ARG A 22 -3.01 12.27 9.71
C ARG A 22 -3.93 13.40 10.18
N ARG A 23 -3.37 14.33 10.97
CA ARG A 23 -4.12 15.48 11.47
C ARG A 23 -4.71 16.33 10.34
N ARG A 24 -3.97 16.58 9.27
CA ARG A 24 -4.47 17.35 8.11
C ARG A 24 -5.66 16.69 7.43
N VAL A 25 -5.68 15.36 7.34
CA VAL A 25 -6.81 14.63 6.78
C VAL A 25 -8.02 14.73 7.70
N ALA A 26 -7.83 14.59 9.01
CA ALA A 26 -8.89 14.75 10.00
C ALA A 26 -9.45 16.19 10.03
N GLU A 27 -8.58 17.21 10.00
CA GLU A 27 -8.98 18.64 9.95
C GLU A 27 -9.75 19.00 8.66
N ALA A 28 -9.55 18.25 7.58
CA ALA A 28 -10.35 18.38 6.36
C ALA A 28 -11.73 17.72 6.46
N GLY A 29 -12.12 17.17 7.62
CA GLY A 29 -13.41 16.52 7.84
C GLY A 29 -13.54 15.17 7.10
N ILE A 30 -12.43 14.53 6.77
CA ILE A 30 -12.42 13.25 6.07
C ILE A 30 -12.47 12.13 7.10
N GLU A 31 -13.43 11.25 6.92
CA GLU A 31 -13.66 10.05 7.72
C GLU A 31 -13.44 8.78 6.89
N PHE A 32 -13.25 7.64 7.56
CA PHE A 32 -12.93 6.37 6.89
C PHE A 32 -13.88 5.27 7.31
N ASP A 33 -14.45 4.58 6.31
CA ASP A 33 -15.16 3.33 6.50
C ASP A 33 -14.25 2.16 6.12
N THR A 34 -14.34 1.07 6.90
CA THR A 34 -13.72 -0.21 6.56
C THR A 34 -14.82 -1.14 6.11
N LEU A 35 -14.80 -1.53 4.84
CA LEU A 35 -15.78 -2.44 4.25
C LEU A 35 -15.09 -3.71 3.78
N HIS A 36 -15.70 -4.87 4.07
CA HIS A 36 -15.28 -6.16 3.52
C HIS A 36 -16.19 -6.56 2.36
N GLY A 37 -15.82 -7.62 1.64
CA GLY A 37 -16.62 -8.09 0.50
C GLY A 37 -18.09 -8.33 0.84
N GLY A 38 -18.37 -8.87 2.04
CA GLY A 38 -19.72 -9.09 2.53
C GLY A 38 -20.54 -7.83 2.80
N ASP A 39 -19.89 -6.67 2.95
CA ASP A 39 -20.54 -5.38 3.15
C ASP A 39 -20.88 -4.69 1.82
N MET A 40 -20.40 -5.22 0.69
CA MET A 40 -20.44 -4.58 -0.61
C MET A 40 -21.67 -5.00 -1.41
N ASP A 41 -22.65 -4.10 -1.50
CA ASP A 41 -23.76 -4.18 -2.43
C ASP A 41 -23.47 -3.45 -3.76
N ASP A 42 -24.39 -3.53 -4.72
CA ASP A 42 -24.24 -2.89 -6.03
C ASP A 42 -24.08 -1.37 -5.92
N ALA A 43 -24.83 -0.73 -5.04
CA ALA A 43 -24.78 0.72 -4.88
C ALA A 43 -23.42 1.19 -4.32
N ARG A 44 -22.82 0.44 -3.39
CA ARG A 44 -21.47 0.72 -2.86
C ARG A 44 -20.40 0.50 -3.92
N TRP A 45 -20.51 -0.58 -4.70
CA TRP A 45 -19.59 -0.82 -5.82
C TRP A 45 -19.67 0.29 -6.85
N ASP A 46 -20.87 0.72 -7.24
CA ASP A 46 -21.08 1.81 -8.20
C ASP A 46 -20.51 3.15 -7.69
N ALA A 47 -20.53 3.36 -6.37
CA ALA A 47 -19.96 4.56 -5.76
C ALA A 47 -18.41 4.56 -5.70
N VAL A 48 -17.75 3.40 -5.56
CA VAL A 48 -16.29 3.35 -5.31
C VAL A 48 -15.48 2.86 -6.50
N TYR A 49 -16.04 2.01 -7.37
CA TYR A 49 -15.33 1.48 -8.54
C TYR A 49 -14.82 2.57 -9.50
N PRO A 50 -15.56 3.68 -9.75
CA PRO A 50 -15.07 4.76 -10.58
C PRO A 50 -13.74 5.35 -10.12
N PHE A 51 -13.45 5.44 -8.82
CA PHE A 51 -12.16 5.92 -8.32
C PHE A 51 -11.01 5.00 -8.72
N TYR A 52 -11.21 3.68 -8.63
CA TYR A 52 -10.25 2.71 -9.11
C TYR A 52 -10.02 2.84 -10.61
N ALA A 53 -11.10 2.85 -11.40
CA ALA A 53 -11.04 2.91 -12.86
C ALA A 53 -10.36 4.19 -13.37
N ASP A 54 -10.72 5.35 -12.77
CA ASP A 54 -10.18 6.65 -13.14
C ASP A 54 -8.65 6.74 -12.98
N THR A 55 -8.07 6.01 -12.03
CA THR A 55 -6.61 5.92 -11.89
C THR A 55 -5.96 5.34 -13.16
N PHE A 56 -6.56 4.35 -13.77
CA PHE A 56 -6.06 3.76 -15.03
C PHE A 56 -6.29 4.69 -16.21
N TYR A 57 -7.48 5.28 -16.33
CA TYR A 57 -7.81 6.22 -17.41
C TYR A 57 -6.88 7.43 -17.42
N ARG A 58 -6.52 7.98 -16.26
CA ARG A 58 -5.54 9.06 -16.14
C ARG A 58 -4.14 8.68 -16.63
N HIS A 59 -3.79 7.38 -16.63
CA HIS A 59 -2.55 6.86 -17.17
C HIS A 59 -2.67 6.35 -18.61
N GLY A 60 -3.81 6.57 -19.27
CA GLY A 60 -4.06 6.17 -20.67
C GLY A 60 -4.32 4.68 -20.87
N HIS A 61 -4.78 3.98 -19.83
CA HIS A 61 -5.07 2.55 -19.86
C HIS A 61 -6.49 2.24 -19.44
N GLU A 62 -7.02 1.13 -19.95
CA GLU A 62 -8.23 0.52 -19.38
C GLU A 62 -7.90 -0.15 -18.04
N PRO A 63 -8.85 -0.19 -17.08
CA PRO A 63 -8.71 -0.95 -15.86
C PRO A 63 -8.44 -2.43 -16.15
N TYR A 64 -7.42 -3.01 -15.52
CA TYR A 64 -7.09 -4.43 -15.69
C TYR A 64 -8.19 -5.36 -15.22
N LEU A 65 -8.95 -4.93 -14.21
CA LEU A 65 -10.04 -5.71 -13.62
C LEU A 65 -11.35 -4.90 -13.76
N ASN A 66 -12.37 -5.54 -14.24
CA ASN A 66 -13.69 -4.92 -14.36
C ASN A 66 -14.49 -5.03 -13.05
N LEU A 67 -15.62 -4.33 -12.99
CA LEU A 67 -16.49 -4.33 -11.82
C LEU A 67 -17.02 -5.73 -11.48
N ASP A 68 -17.35 -6.55 -12.50
CA ASP A 68 -17.82 -7.92 -12.31
C ASP A 68 -16.80 -8.81 -11.59
N PHE A 69 -15.51 -8.64 -11.89
CA PHE A 69 -14.44 -9.32 -11.16
C PHE A 69 -14.49 -9.04 -9.65
N PHE A 70 -14.61 -7.76 -9.27
CA PHE A 70 -14.67 -7.38 -7.86
C PHE A 70 -15.94 -7.89 -7.17
N LYS A 71 -17.08 -7.82 -7.85
CA LYS A 71 -18.35 -8.36 -7.34
C LYS A 71 -18.26 -9.88 -7.10
N ARG A 72 -17.71 -10.62 -8.06
CA ARG A 72 -17.48 -12.08 -7.91
C ARG A 72 -16.51 -12.42 -6.80
N LEU A 73 -15.41 -11.66 -6.70
CA LEU A 73 -14.43 -11.84 -5.65
C LEU A 73 -15.06 -11.60 -4.27
N ALA A 74 -15.81 -10.51 -4.12
CA ALA A 74 -16.51 -10.19 -2.88
C ALA A 74 -17.55 -11.26 -2.49
N ALA A 75 -18.26 -11.82 -3.47
CA ALA A 75 -19.23 -12.88 -3.22
C ALA A 75 -18.57 -14.23 -2.86
N SER A 76 -17.45 -14.59 -3.51
CA SER A 76 -16.79 -15.89 -3.32
C SER A 76 -15.81 -15.88 -2.14
N MET A 77 -15.20 -14.77 -1.83
CA MET A 77 -14.19 -14.61 -0.78
C MET A 77 -14.39 -13.31 0.02
N PRO A 78 -15.53 -13.13 0.71
CA PRO A 78 -15.93 -11.88 1.33
C PRO A 78 -14.92 -11.35 2.34
N ASP A 79 -14.25 -12.23 3.08
CA ASP A 79 -13.27 -11.85 4.10
C ASP A 79 -11.87 -11.58 3.53
N ARG A 80 -11.66 -11.81 2.22
CA ARG A 80 -10.34 -11.67 1.56
C ARG A 80 -10.17 -10.36 0.82
N ILE A 81 -11.22 -9.59 0.65
CA ILE A 81 -11.16 -8.23 0.08
C ILE A 81 -11.61 -7.22 1.12
N MET A 82 -10.83 -6.16 1.29
CA MET A 82 -11.11 -5.07 2.22
C MET A 82 -10.92 -3.74 1.50
N LEU A 83 -11.85 -2.83 1.68
CA LEU A 83 -11.81 -1.48 1.17
C LEU A 83 -11.72 -0.48 2.32
N LYS A 84 -10.82 0.49 2.22
CA LYS A 84 -10.85 1.71 3.01
C LYS A 84 -11.46 2.80 2.14
N VAL A 85 -12.65 3.23 2.50
CA VAL A 85 -13.38 4.28 1.78
C VAL A 85 -13.26 5.58 2.57
N ALA A 86 -12.61 6.57 1.97
CA ALA A 86 -12.57 7.92 2.51
C ALA A 86 -13.83 8.69 2.09
N ARG A 87 -14.46 9.40 3.01
CA ARG A 87 -15.68 10.18 2.75
C ARG A 87 -15.66 11.55 3.44
N ILE A 88 -16.43 12.48 2.90
CA ILE A 88 -16.79 13.75 3.55
C ILE A 88 -18.31 13.72 3.73
N GLY A 89 -18.76 13.72 4.98
CA GLY A 89 -20.17 13.46 5.30
C GLY A 89 -20.58 12.06 4.81
N ARG A 90 -21.53 12.00 3.86
CA ARG A 90 -22.00 10.74 3.25
C ARG A 90 -21.37 10.44 1.89
N THR A 91 -20.56 11.34 1.35
CA THR A 91 -20.03 11.26 -0.02
C THR A 91 -18.66 10.59 -0.01
N PRO A 92 -18.49 9.41 -0.64
CA PRO A 92 -17.19 8.83 -0.90
C PRO A 92 -16.36 9.77 -1.79
N ILE A 93 -15.06 9.90 -1.46
CA ILE A 93 -14.12 10.75 -2.20
C ILE A 93 -12.89 9.98 -2.67
N ALA A 94 -12.62 8.84 -2.08
CA ALA A 94 -11.49 8.00 -2.46
C ALA A 94 -11.67 6.57 -1.92
N VAL A 95 -10.94 5.62 -2.52
CA VAL A 95 -10.90 4.23 -2.08
C VAL A 95 -9.48 3.67 -2.16
N ALA A 96 -9.10 2.88 -1.17
CA ALA A 96 -7.98 1.95 -1.27
C ALA A 96 -8.52 0.51 -1.15
N ILE A 97 -8.06 -0.37 -2.04
CA ILE A 97 -8.46 -1.78 -2.09
C ILE A 97 -7.29 -2.63 -1.64
N PHE A 98 -7.57 -3.51 -0.69
CA PHE A 98 -6.61 -4.43 -0.08
C PHE A 98 -7.08 -5.87 -0.22
N PHE A 99 -6.12 -6.79 -0.22
CA PHE A 99 -6.41 -8.20 -0.03
C PHE A 99 -5.92 -8.64 1.35
N VAL A 100 -6.72 -9.48 2.01
CA VAL A 100 -6.44 -9.98 3.37
C VAL A 100 -6.02 -11.43 3.28
N GLY A 101 -4.76 -11.70 3.63
CA GLY A 101 -4.22 -13.04 3.80
C GLY A 101 -4.52 -13.62 5.18
N SER A 102 -3.90 -14.74 5.51
CA SER A 102 -3.99 -15.36 6.84
C SER A 102 -3.21 -14.57 7.89
N ASP A 103 -2.08 -13.98 7.51
CA ASP A 103 -1.12 -13.29 8.36
C ASP A 103 -0.68 -11.92 7.80
N ALA A 104 -1.17 -11.53 6.62
CA ALA A 104 -0.70 -10.36 5.91
C ALA A 104 -1.84 -9.55 5.28
N LEU A 105 -1.65 -8.23 5.19
CA LEU A 105 -2.45 -7.31 4.39
C LEU A 105 -1.68 -6.94 3.13
N PHE A 106 -2.34 -6.96 1.98
CA PHE A 106 -1.76 -6.59 0.69
C PHE A 106 -2.44 -5.35 0.13
N GLY A 107 -1.75 -4.21 0.11
CA GLY A 107 -2.21 -3.00 -0.56
C GLY A 107 -2.13 -3.16 -2.07
N ARG A 108 -3.24 -2.91 -2.79
CA ARG A 108 -3.28 -3.20 -4.21
C ARG A 108 -3.66 -2.02 -5.08
N TYR A 109 -4.79 -1.39 -4.82
CA TYR A 109 -5.30 -0.32 -5.67
C TYR A 109 -5.68 0.91 -4.85
N TRP A 110 -5.59 2.06 -5.50
CA TRP A 110 -5.96 3.35 -4.96
C TRP A 110 -6.61 4.19 -6.03
N GLY A 111 -7.60 4.99 -5.64
CA GLY A 111 -8.16 6.02 -6.48
C GLY A 111 -8.88 7.08 -5.68
N ALA A 112 -8.93 8.30 -6.22
CA ALA A 112 -9.57 9.45 -5.59
C ALA A 112 -10.23 10.36 -6.62
N GLY A 113 -11.37 10.92 -6.27
CA GLY A 113 -12.12 11.86 -7.11
C GLY A 113 -11.55 13.29 -7.14
N GLY A 114 -10.47 13.56 -6.38
CA GLY A 114 -9.83 14.86 -6.30
C GLY A 114 -8.45 14.81 -5.67
N ASN A 115 -7.82 15.98 -5.57
CA ASN A 115 -6.53 16.13 -4.93
C ASN A 115 -6.71 16.59 -3.48
N TYR A 116 -6.53 15.68 -2.53
CA TYR A 116 -6.61 15.92 -1.10
C TYR A 116 -5.24 15.73 -0.46
N HIS A 117 -4.77 16.75 0.28
CA HIS A 117 -3.44 16.69 0.90
C HIS A 117 -3.29 15.51 1.85
N SER A 118 -2.28 14.68 1.65
CA SER A 118 -1.94 13.51 2.46
C SER A 118 -2.98 12.36 2.47
N LEU A 119 -4.10 12.47 1.74
CA LEU A 119 -5.16 11.47 1.74
C LEU A 119 -4.67 10.10 1.25
N HIS A 120 -3.85 10.06 0.21
CA HIS A 120 -3.22 8.83 -0.28
C HIS A 120 -2.45 8.11 0.85
N PHE A 121 -1.63 8.85 1.60
CA PHE A 121 -0.83 8.27 2.68
C PHE A 121 -1.68 7.79 3.84
N GLU A 122 -2.70 8.56 4.20
CA GLU A 122 -3.64 8.15 5.25
C GLU A 122 -4.38 6.88 4.85
N THR A 123 -5.03 6.89 3.67
CA THR A 123 -5.89 5.79 3.25
C THR A 123 -5.12 4.51 2.94
N CYS A 124 -4.00 4.63 2.19
CA CYS A 124 -3.25 3.47 1.72
C CYS A 124 -2.27 2.92 2.75
N TYR A 125 -1.77 3.74 3.69
CA TYR A 125 -0.72 3.30 4.62
C TYR A 125 -1.18 3.34 6.06
N TYR A 126 -1.54 4.49 6.61
CA TYR A 126 -1.83 4.58 8.04
C TYR A 126 -3.09 3.79 8.43
N GLN A 127 -4.14 3.86 7.62
CA GLN A 127 -5.36 3.07 7.82
C GLN A 127 -5.10 1.56 7.65
N GLY A 128 -4.20 1.17 6.75
CA GLY A 128 -3.77 -0.23 6.58
C GLY A 128 -2.95 -0.73 7.76
N ILE A 129 -2.02 0.09 8.29
CA ILE A 129 -1.24 -0.24 9.49
C ILE A 129 -2.15 -0.40 10.71
N GLU A 130 -3.09 0.52 10.93
CA GLU A 130 -4.07 0.39 12.01
C GLU A 130 -4.88 -0.91 11.89
N TYR A 131 -5.35 -1.22 10.68
CA TYR A 131 -6.06 -2.47 10.44
C TYR A 131 -5.21 -3.70 10.78
N CYS A 132 -3.93 -3.71 10.40
CA CYS A 132 -3.02 -4.81 10.74
C CYS A 132 -2.83 -4.95 12.25
N ILE A 133 -2.70 -3.85 12.98
CA ILE A 133 -2.58 -3.83 14.44
C ILE A 133 -3.85 -4.41 15.08
N ASP A 134 -5.02 -3.93 14.67
CA ASP A 134 -6.32 -4.37 15.21
C ASP A 134 -6.59 -5.85 14.94
N LYS A 135 -6.25 -6.33 13.74
CA LYS A 135 -6.44 -7.72 13.32
C LYS A 135 -5.27 -8.64 13.70
N LYS A 136 -4.20 -8.10 14.30
CA LYS A 136 -2.97 -8.82 14.68
C LYS A 136 -2.31 -9.51 13.49
N LEU A 137 -2.37 -8.89 12.32
CA LEU A 137 -1.65 -9.37 11.14
C LEU A 137 -0.15 -9.14 11.32
N GLN A 138 0.65 -10.08 10.85
CA GLN A 138 2.11 -10.07 11.03
C GLN A 138 2.82 -9.14 10.04
N ARG A 139 2.21 -8.93 8.86
CA ARG A 139 2.84 -8.18 7.76
C ARG A 139 1.85 -7.28 7.05
N PHE A 140 2.39 -6.18 6.52
CA PHE A 140 1.68 -5.34 5.56
C PHE A 140 2.56 -5.10 4.34
N GLU A 141 2.13 -5.56 3.18
CA GLU A 141 2.79 -5.37 1.90
C GLU A 141 2.06 -4.27 1.09
N PRO A 142 2.63 -3.06 1.01
CA PRO A 142 1.93 -1.90 0.41
C PRO A 142 2.08 -1.84 -1.11
N GLY A 143 2.58 -2.89 -1.76
CA GLY A 143 2.91 -2.95 -3.19
C GLY A 143 4.38 -2.60 -3.50
N THR A 144 4.79 -2.76 -4.77
CA THR A 144 6.21 -2.80 -5.16
C THR A 144 6.89 -1.45 -5.38
N GLN A 145 6.17 -0.39 -5.67
CA GLN A 145 6.78 0.90 -6.05
C GLN A 145 6.57 1.99 -4.99
N GLY A 146 7.51 2.94 -4.94
CA GLY A 146 7.39 4.21 -4.25
C GLY A 146 8.18 4.34 -2.95
N GLU A 147 9.33 5.01 -3.03
CA GLU A 147 10.19 5.35 -1.89
C GLU A 147 9.47 6.14 -0.79
N HIS A 148 8.39 6.86 -1.14
CA HIS A 148 7.55 7.57 -0.18
C HIS A 148 6.91 6.67 0.88
N LYS A 149 6.92 5.34 0.71
CA LYS A 149 6.47 4.35 1.70
C LYS A 149 7.46 4.21 2.85
N VAL A 150 8.76 4.28 2.54
CA VAL A 150 9.84 4.05 3.50
C VAL A 150 9.76 4.96 4.73
N PRO A 151 9.65 6.30 4.60
CA PRO A 151 9.51 7.17 5.76
C PRO A 151 8.20 7.00 6.53
N ARG A 152 7.32 6.10 6.11
CA ARG A 152 6.04 5.77 6.75
C ARG A 152 6.02 4.38 7.39
N GLY A 153 7.20 3.73 7.50
CA GLY A 153 7.38 2.49 8.24
C GLY A 153 7.49 1.22 7.39
N PHE A 154 7.56 1.35 6.07
CA PHE A 154 7.77 0.19 5.20
C PHE A 154 9.25 -0.01 4.92
N VAL A 155 9.75 -1.18 5.29
CA VAL A 155 11.16 -1.55 5.10
C VAL A 155 11.34 -2.13 3.69
N PRO A 156 12.38 -1.71 2.94
CA PRO A 156 12.72 -2.33 1.67
C PRO A 156 12.96 -3.82 1.83
N THR A 157 12.35 -4.62 0.97
CA THR A 157 12.48 -6.07 0.99
C THR A 157 12.83 -6.55 -0.41
N LEU A 158 13.88 -7.36 -0.53
CA LEU A 158 14.26 -7.97 -1.80
C LEU A 158 13.21 -8.99 -2.22
N MET A 159 12.73 -8.82 -3.45
CA MET A 159 11.78 -9.72 -4.08
C MET A 159 12.42 -10.37 -5.30
N SER A 160 12.07 -11.64 -5.54
CA SER A 160 12.54 -12.37 -6.71
C SER A 160 11.39 -12.85 -7.55
N SER A 161 11.57 -12.84 -8.88
CA SER A 161 10.64 -13.43 -9.83
C SER A 161 11.40 -14.35 -10.79
N ALA A 162 10.72 -15.38 -11.29
CA ALA A 162 11.27 -16.30 -12.27
C ALA A 162 10.49 -16.20 -13.57
N HIS A 163 11.22 -16.11 -14.69
CA HIS A 163 10.63 -15.94 -16.02
C HIS A 163 11.17 -17.00 -16.96
N PHE A 164 10.26 -17.64 -17.70
CA PHE A 164 10.62 -18.50 -18.82
C PHE A 164 10.56 -17.69 -20.13
N VAL A 165 11.65 -17.72 -20.90
CA VAL A 165 11.73 -17.06 -22.20
C VAL A 165 12.07 -18.11 -23.25
N ALA A 166 11.15 -18.34 -24.19
CA ALA A 166 11.27 -19.43 -25.18
C ALA A 166 12.38 -19.19 -26.21
N ASP A 167 12.59 -17.95 -26.68
CA ASP A 167 13.68 -17.62 -27.62
C ASP A 167 15.03 -17.60 -26.88
N PRO A 168 16.01 -18.49 -27.27
CA PRO A 168 17.30 -18.58 -26.58
C PRO A 168 18.13 -17.30 -26.66
N ARG A 169 18.04 -16.53 -27.75
CA ARG A 169 18.80 -15.28 -27.94
C ARG A 169 18.25 -14.19 -27.02
N PHE A 170 16.93 -14.10 -26.96
CA PHE A 170 16.26 -13.16 -26.07
C PHE A 170 16.46 -13.55 -24.59
N ALA A 171 16.42 -14.85 -24.27
CA ALA A 171 16.74 -15.37 -22.95
C ALA A 171 18.18 -15.03 -22.52
N ALA A 172 19.15 -15.09 -23.41
CA ALA A 172 20.54 -14.72 -23.13
C ALA A 172 20.66 -13.21 -22.83
N ALA A 173 20.04 -12.36 -23.62
CA ALA A 173 20.05 -10.91 -23.40
C ALA A 173 19.40 -10.52 -22.07
N ILE A 174 18.28 -11.15 -21.71
CA ILE A 174 17.63 -10.92 -20.42
C ILE A 174 18.51 -11.40 -19.26
N ARG A 175 19.16 -12.55 -19.34
CA ARG A 175 20.09 -13.02 -18.30
C ARG A 175 21.24 -12.05 -18.08
N ASP A 176 21.84 -11.53 -19.14
CA ASP A 176 22.92 -10.56 -19.05
C ASP A 176 22.46 -9.23 -18.44
N PHE A 177 21.24 -8.80 -18.78
CA PHE A 177 20.62 -7.62 -18.16
C PHE A 177 20.37 -7.85 -16.68
N ALA A 178 19.68 -8.94 -16.30
CA ALA A 178 19.34 -9.27 -14.93
C ALA A 178 20.58 -9.43 -14.04
N ALA A 179 21.66 -10.02 -14.55
CA ALA A 179 22.92 -10.14 -13.82
C ALA A 179 23.59 -8.78 -13.53
N ARG A 180 23.40 -7.79 -14.40
CA ARG A 180 23.88 -6.42 -14.17
C ARG A 180 22.97 -5.67 -13.20
N GLU A 181 21.64 -5.81 -13.38
CA GLU A 181 20.63 -5.18 -12.53
C GLU A 181 20.76 -5.66 -11.07
N ALA A 182 20.92 -6.97 -10.85
CA ALA A 182 21.03 -7.54 -9.52
C ALA A 182 22.13 -6.88 -8.67
N ARG A 183 23.28 -6.55 -9.27
CA ARG A 183 24.35 -5.82 -8.56
C ARG A 183 23.98 -4.41 -8.14
N GLY A 184 23.08 -3.76 -8.88
CA GLY A 184 22.56 -2.43 -8.54
C GLY A 184 21.45 -2.47 -7.49
N VAL A 185 20.67 -3.54 -7.47
CA VAL A 185 19.52 -3.69 -6.55
C VAL A 185 19.97 -3.73 -5.10
N ASP A 186 21.03 -4.43 -4.77
CA ASP A 186 21.55 -4.49 -3.40
C ASP A 186 22.01 -3.11 -2.89
N SER A 187 22.74 -2.37 -3.72
CA SER A 187 23.17 -1.02 -3.39
C SER A 187 22.01 -0.05 -3.24
N TYR A 188 21.00 -0.18 -4.12
CA TYR A 188 19.78 0.61 -4.04
C TYR A 188 18.97 0.29 -2.78
N ALA A 189 18.81 -0.99 -2.45
CA ALA A 189 18.11 -1.42 -1.24
C ALA A 189 18.79 -0.90 0.03
N ALA A 190 20.14 -0.94 0.08
CA ALA A 190 20.92 -0.39 1.17
C ALA A 190 20.69 1.13 1.32
N ALA A 191 20.80 1.90 0.23
CA ALA A 191 20.58 3.34 0.23
C ALA A 191 19.15 3.73 0.67
N VAL A 192 18.14 3.00 0.19
CA VAL A 192 16.75 3.23 0.59
C VAL A 192 16.52 2.89 2.07
N ASN A 193 17.18 1.84 2.57
CA ASN A 193 17.06 1.42 3.97
C ASN A 193 17.63 2.47 4.95
N GLU A 194 18.52 3.36 4.54
CA GLU A 194 18.97 4.49 5.36
C GLU A 194 17.84 5.48 5.72
N HIS A 195 16.75 5.48 4.94
CA HIS A 195 15.62 6.38 5.09
C HIS A 195 14.44 5.80 5.89
N VAL A 196 14.57 4.58 6.43
CA VAL A 196 13.54 4.00 7.32
C VAL A 196 13.35 4.89 8.55
N PRO A 197 12.12 4.97 9.09
CA PRO A 197 11.82 5.93 10.14
C PRO A 197 12.23 5.48 11.54
N TYR A 198 12.64 4.24 11.70
CA TYR A 198 12.89 3.61 13.01
C TYR A 198 14.14 4.13 13.71
N HIS A 199 14.13 4.13 15.03
CA HIS A 199 15.36 4.30 15.79
C HIS A 199 16.33 3.16 15.49
N ARG A 200 17.58 3.46 15.22
CA ARG A 200 18.63 2.43 15.15
C ARG A 200 18.81 1.83 16.54
N ALA A 201 18.88 0.50 16.63
CA ALA A 201 19.26 -0.15 17.87
C ALA A 201 20.69 0.25 18.25
N PRO A 202 21.01 0.43 19.55
CA PRO A 202 22.35 0.84 19.98
C PRO A 202 23.47 -0.14 19.60
N ASP A 203 23.15 -1.37 19.24
CA ASP A 203 24.10 -2.47 19.03
C ASP A 203 24.51 -2.70 17.56
N GLU A 204 24.01 -1.93 16.60
CA GLU A 204 24.42 -2.05 15.19
C GLU A 204 25.68 -1.21 14.81
N GLU A 205 26.29 -0.48 15.76
CA GLU A 205 27.49 0.33 15.49
C GLU A 205 28.83 -0.44 15.58
N LEU A 206 28.84 -1.73 15.87
CA LEU A 206 30.05 -2.52 16.06
C LEU A 206 30.05 -3.85 15.33
N GLN A 207 30.02 -3.83 13.98
CA GLN A 207 30.65 -4.89 13.18
C GLN A 207 31.17 -4.27 11.87
N LEU A 208 32.35 -3.68 11.95
CA LEU A 208 33.27 -3.49 10.84
C LEU A 208 34.09 -4.77 10.64
#